data_9b6aa731e3200587f710860b28bbdabf
#
_entry.id   9b6aa731e3200587f710860b28bbdabf
#
_cell.length_a   1.000
_cell.length_b   1.000
_cell.length_c   1.000
_cell.angle_alpha   90.00
_cell.angle_beta   90.00
_cell.angle_gamma   90.00
#
_symmetry.space_group_name_H-M   'P 1'
#
loop_
_entity.id
_entity.type
_entity.pdbx_description
1 polymer ?
#
loop_
_entity_poly.entity_id
_entity_poly.type
_entity_poly.pdbx_seq_one_letter_code
_entity_poly.pdbx_strand_id
1 'polypeptide(L)'
;DTVKNPNPTPVKWKIAIDRIDLQRAKVDLTMPFDSLYVRADIDKGTMEGFSYDIEALRLEANRVSLRAKSGSYARDARLPSTPYVDYTHLFGYDMEVDGTNLVQQKTLLMAEVSHLSLREHSGARINDVSGSFFMQDGLIELEEMQLTTPYSRADGSLRIPLSIFIAKDTTAILRADLRAQLHPKDV
;
A
#
# COMPACT_ATOMS: atom_id res chain seq x y z
N ASP A 1 -25.44 20.37 -39.92
CA ASP A 1 -24.15 19.63 -40.10
C ASP A 1 -23.21 19.98 -38.96
N THR A 2 -23.21 19.14 -37.93
CA THR A 2 -22.23 19.23 -36.82
C THR A 2 -20.90 18.68 -37.33
N VAL A 3 -19.96 19.55 -37.69
CA VAL A 3 -18.59 19.20 -37.99
C VAL A 3 -17.99 18.55 -36.76
N LYS A 4 -17.91 17.22 -36.74
CA LYS A 4 -17.13 16.49 -35.74
C LYS A 4 -15.67 16.89 -35.91
N ASN A 5 -15.13 17.58 -34.90
CA ASN A 5 -13.69 17.88 -34.85
C ASN A 5 -12.93 16.53 -34.81
N PRO A 6 -12.18 16.15 -35.86
CA PRO A 6 -11.55 14.83 -35.96
C PRO A 6 -10.37 14.62 -34.98
N ASN A 7 -9.92 15.67 -34.31
CA ASN A 7 -8.88 15.61 -33.26
C ASN A 7 -9.33 16.46 -32.06
N PRO A 8 -10.05 15.87 -31.10
CA PRO A 8 -10.31 16.57 -29.84
C PRO A 8 -8.95 16.87 -29.16
N THR A 9 -8.69 18.15 -28.93
CA THR A 9 -7.51 18.55 -28.12
C THR A 9 -7.61 17.83 -26.79
N PRO A 10 -6.58 17.07 -26.37
CA PRO A 10 -6.62 16.38 -25.08
C PRO A 10 -6.84 17.39 -23.96
N VAL A 11 -7.76 17.08 -23.08
CA VAL A 11 -8.08 17.94 -21.93
C VAL A 11 -6.92 17.87 -20.95
N LYS A 12 -6.18 18.97 -20.83
CA LYS A 12 -5.03 19.11 -19.91
C LYS A 12 -5.53 19.62 -18.56
N TRP A 13 -6.08 18.73 -17.75
CA TRP A 13 -6.54 19.10 -16.42
C TRP A 13 -5.55 18.62 -15.36
N LYS A 14 -5.18 19.54 -14.49
CA LYS A 14 -4.44 19.25 -13.27
C LYS A 14 -5.28 19.70 -12.08
N ILE A 15 -5.54 18.79 -11.17
CA ILE A 15 -6.22 19.07 -9.90
C ILE A 15 -5.13 19.25 -8.86
N ALA A 16 -5.22 20.31 -8.05
CA ALA A 16 -4.36 20.51 -6.90
C ALA A 16 -5.22 20.86 -5.68
N ILE A 17 -4.95 20.19 -4.56
CA ILE A 17 -5.66 20.38 -3.29
C ILE A 17 -4.61 20.45 -2.20
N ASP A 18 -4.56 21.58 -1.47
CA ASP A 18 -3.55 21.79 -0.44
C ASP A 18 -3.67 20.78 0.69
N ARG A 19 -4.91 20.46 1.07
CA ARG A 19 -5.17 19.51 2.17
C ARG A 19 -6.50 18.81 2.00
N ILE A 20 -6.49 17.50 2.26
CA ILE A 20 -7.67 16.64 2.36
C ILE A 20 -7.66 16.03 3.76
N ASP A 21 -8.74 16.22 4.51
CA ASP A 21 -8.95 15.59 5.81
C ASP A 21 -10.12 14.61 5.71
N LEU A 22 -9.89 13.38 6.13
CA LEU A 22 -10.89 12.33 6.25
C LEU A 22 -11.14 12.05 7.73
N GLN A 23 -12.40 11.93 8.11
CA GLN A 23 -12.80 11.52 9.45
C GLN A 23 -13.94 10.51 9.37
N ARG A 24 -13.77 9.37 10.03
CA ARG A 24 -14.76 8.29 10.10
C ARG A 24 -15.26 7.87 8.71
N ALA A 25 -14.34 7.67 7.79
CA ALA A 25 -14.62 7.28 6.42
C ALA A 25 -14.57 5.75 6.28
N LYS A 26 -15.48 5.20 5.48
CA LYS A 26 -15.44 3.79 5.08
C LYS A 26 -15.11 3.70 3.61
N VAL A 27 -14.14 2.87 3.29
CA VAL A 27 -13.76 2.53 1.93
C VAL A 27 -14.21 1.09 1.66
N ASP A 28 -14.91 0.89 0.57
CA ASP A 28 -15.26 -0.44 0.05
C ASP A 28 -15.00 -0.41 -1.46
N LEU A 29 -13.89 -0.99 -1.86
CA LEU A 29 -13.46 -1.07 -3.25
C LEU A 29 -13.55 -2.52 -3.71
N THR A 30 -14.34 -2.75 -4.74
CA THR A 30 -14.48 -4.06 -5.38
C THR A 30 -14.06 -3.95 -6.83
N MET A 31 -13.04 -4.72 -7.21
CA MET A 31 -12.58 -4.86 -8.59
C MET A 31 -12.83 -6.30 -9.07
N PRO A 32 -14.03 -6.60 -9.61
CA PRO A 32 -14.43 -7.98 -9.92
C PRO A 32 -13.54 -8.68 -10.94
N PHE A 33 -13.01 -7.91 -11.92
CA PHE A 33 -12.12 -8.46 -12.96
C PHE A 33 -10.78 -8.93 -12.40
N ASP A 34 -10.29 -8.29 -11.33
CA ASP A 34 -9.04 -8.65 -10.66
C ASP A 34 -9.28 -9.54 -9.45
N SER A 35 -10.56 -9.86 -9.15
CA SER A 35 -10.96 -10.57 -7.94
C SER A 35 -10.41 -9.91 -6.67
N LEU A 36 -10.38 -8.56 -6.65
CA LEU A 36 -9.80 -7.78 -5.58
C LEU A 36 -10.89 -7.08 -4.76
N TYR A 37 -10.81 -7.25 -3.45
CA TYR A 37 -11.69 -6.62 -2.47
C TYR A 37 -10.83 -5.89 -1.44
N VAL A 38 -10.98 -4.58 -1.35
CA VAL A 38 -10.28 -3.75 -0.35
C VAL A 38 -11.30 -3.01 0.47
N ARG A 39 -11.23 -3.17 1.79
CA ARG A 39 -12.08 -2.44 2.73
C ARG A 39 -11.24 -1.76 3.78
N ALA A 40 -11.67 -0.58 4.22
CA ALA A 40 -11.03 0.10 5.33
C ALA A 40 -12.06 0.89 6.14
N ASP A 41 -11.94 0.85 7.46
CA ASP A 41 -12.66 1.71 8.40
C ASP A 41 -11.66 2.75 8.93
N ILE A 42 -11.61 3.90 8.26
CA ILE A 42 -10.67 4.99 8.52
C ILE A 42 -11.23 5.85 9.66
N ASP A 43 -10.49 5.97 10.75
CA ASP A 43 -10.82 6.89 11.84
C ASP A 43 -10.40 8.31 11.49
N LYS A 44 -9.16 8.47 11.01
CA LYS A 44 -8.61 9.75 10.58
C LYS A 44 -7.63 9.57 9.43
N GLY A 45 -7.72 10.42 8.44
CA GLY A 45 -6.74 10.51 7.34
C GLY A 45 -6.45 11.97 7.00
N THR A 46 -5.22 12.26 6.67
CA THR A 46 -4.78 13.57 6.19
C THR A 46 -3.88 13.37 5.00
N MET A 47 -4.09 14.14 3.94
CA MET A 47 -3.21 14.21 2.77
C MET A 47 -2.93 15.66 2.47
N GLU A 48 -1.65 16.03 2.34
CA GLU A 48 -1.20 17.39 2.08
C GLU A 48 -0.47 17.48 0.74
N GLY A 49 -0.68 18.57 0.03
CA GLY A 49 -0.06 18.82 -1.27
C GLY A 49 -0.48 17.81 -2.35
N PHE A 50 -1.75 17.41 -2.32
CA PHE A 50 -2.29 16.49 -3.33
C PHE A 50 -2.32 17.16 -4.70
N SER A 51 -1.85 16.46 -5.72
CA SER A 51 -2.05 16.82 -7.11
C SER A 51 -2.35 15.60 -7.98
N TYR A 52 -3.22 15.79 -8.98
CA TYR A 52 -3.52 14.77 -9.97
C TYR A 52 -3.47 15.36 -11.37
N ASP A 53 -2.57 14.85 -12.19
CA ASP A 53 -2.44 15.17 -13.60
C ASP A 53 -3.20 14.11 -14.41
N ILE A 54 -4.31 14.50 -15.03
CA ILE A 54 -5.21 13.59 -15.75
C ILE A 54 -4.55 13.05 -17.02
N GLU A 55 -3.74 13.86 -17.71
CA GLU A 55 -3.06 13.44 -18.94
C GLU A 55 -1.94 12.43 -18.64
N ALA A 56 -1.15 12.71 -17.62
CA ALA A 56 -0.05 11.84 -17.21
C ALA A 56 -0.52 10.64 -16.35
N LEU A 57 -1.79 10.62 -15.92
CA LEU A 57 -2.33 9.68 -14.92
C LEU A 57 -1.40 9.60 -13.70
N ARG A 58 -0.96 10.80 -13.24
CA ARG A 58 0.02 10.94 -12.15
C ARG A 58 -0.63 11.61 -10.95
N LEU A 59 -0.60 10.89 -9.83
CA LEU A 59 -1.00 11.37 -8.52
C LEU A 59 0.26 11.62 -7.69
N GLU A 60 0.28 12.73 -6.98
CA GLU A 60 1.33 13.08 -6.02
C GLU A 60 0.71 13.58 -4.72
N ALA A 61 1.38 13.31 -3.60
CA ALA A 61 1.09 13.94 -2.32
C ALA A 61 2.38 14.14 -1.53
N ASN A 62 2.54 15.30 -0.92
CA ASN A 62 3.73 15.63 -0.14
C ASN A 62 3.76 14.86 1.18
N ARG A 63 2.59 14.70 1.81
CA ARG A 63 2.43 13.97 3.07
C ARG A 63 1.12 13.21 3.09
N VAL A 64 1.18 12.00 3.63
CA VAL A 64 0.01 11.16 3.91
C VAL A 64 0.10 10.65 5.33
N SER A 65 -0.99 10.78 6.09
CA SER A 65 -1.15 10.21 7.42
C SER A 65 -2.49 9.50 7.49
N LEU A 66 -2.51 8.26 7.92
CA LEU A 66 -3.72 7.44 8.01
C LEU A 66 -3.77 6.69 9.34
N ARG A 67 -4.93 6.74 9.98
CA ARG A 67 -5.29 5.91 11.14
C ARG A 67 -6.56 5.15 10.77
N ALA A 68 -6.51 3.83 10.79
CA ALA A 68 -7.66 2.99 10.50
C ALA A 68 -7.88 1.97 11.61
N LYS A 69 -9.14 1.82 12.03
CA LYS A 69 -9.56 0.80 13.01
C LYS A 69 -9.37 -0.60 12.46
N SER A 70 -9.65 -0.76 11.17
CA SER A 70 -9.46 -2.01 10.46
C SER A 70 -9.28 -1.78 8.97
N GLY A 71 -8.63 -2.73 8.33
CA GLY A 71 -8.52 -2.80 6.89
C GLY A 71 -8.43 -4.25 6.44
N SER A 72 -8.95 -4.54 5.25
CA SER A 72 -8.84 -5.86 4.66
C SER A 72 -8.49 -5.77 3.18
N TYR A 73 -7.70 -6.75 2.76
CA TYR A 73 -7.40 -7.05 1.38
C TYR A 73 -7.74 -8.51 1.14
N ALA A 74 -8.52 -8.82 0.13
CA ALA A 74 -8.87 -10.19 -0.21
C ALA A 74 -8.94 -10.38 -1.73
N ARG A 75 -8.53 -11.56 -2.17
CA ARG A 75 -8.65 -11.99 -3.58
C ARG A 75 -9.99 -12.65 -3.90
N ASP A 76 -10.82 -12.86 -2.90
CA ASP A 76 -12.22 -13.28 -3.05
C ASP A 76 -13.03 -12.68 -1.89
N ALA A 77 -14.34 -12.88 -1.90
CA ALA A 77 -15.23 -12.29 -0.89
C ALA A 77 -15.16 -12.96 0.50
N ARG A 78 -14.28 -13.96 0.69
CA ARG A 78 -14.17 -14.69 1.95
C ARG A 78 -13.33 -13.92 2.97
N LEU A 79 -13.63 -14.11 4.24
CA LEU A 79 -12.78 -13.65 5.33
C LEU A 79 -11.63 -14.66 5.55
N PRO A 80 -10.48 -14.20 6.09
CA PRO A 80 -9.40 -15.10 6.45
C PRO A 80 -9.89 -16.11 7.50
N SER A 81 -9.57 -17.38 7.29
CA SER A 81 -10.04 -18.50 8.15
C SER A 81 -8.89 -19.26 8.80
N THR A 82 -7.65 -18.87 8.55
CA THR A 82 -6.45 -19.54 9.06
C THR A 82 -5.94 -18.87 10.33
N PRO A 83 -5.32 -19.60 11.28
CA PRO A 83 -4.71 -19.01 12.47
C PRO A 83 -3.34 -18.36 12.19
N TYR A 84 -2.88 -18.32 10.96
CA TYR A 84 -1.63 -17.71 10.51
C TYR A 84 -1.91 -16.68 9.43
N VAL A 85 -0.91 -15.87 9.08
CA VAL A 85 -1.04 -14.82 8.06
C VAL A 85 -1.42 -15.45 6.72
N ASP A 86 -2.58 -15.08 6.21
CA ASP A 86 -3.05 -15.46 4.87
C ASP A 86 -2.82 -14.27 3.93
N TYR A 87 -1.77 -14.33 3.11
CA TYR A 87 -1.40 -13.26 2.17
C TYR A 87 -2.42 -13.03 1.06
N THR A 88 -3.40 -13.91 0.92
CA THR A 88 -4.50 -13.75 -0.03
C THR A 88 -5.74 -13.12 0.61
N HIS A 89 -5.81 -13.10 1.93
CA HIS A 89 -6.90 -12.55 2.74
C HIS A 89 -6.34 -11.87 3.99
N LEU A 90 -5.69 -10.72 3.81
CA LEU A 90 -5.15 -9.95 4.92
C LEU A 90 -6.26 -9.18 5.63
N PHE A 91 -6.25 -9.21 6.95
CA PHE A 91 -7.15 -8.42 7.76
C PHE A 91 -6.38 -7.81 8.94
N GLY A 92 -6.22 -6.49 8.90
CA GLY A 92 -5.48 -5.73 9.88
C GLY A 92 -6.37 -4.88 10.78
N TYR A 93 -5.88 -4.63 12.00
CA TYR A 93 -6.47 -3.75 13.00
C TYR A 93 -5.46 -2.72 13.46
N ASP A 94 -5.97 -1.61 14.02
CA ASP A 94 -5.15 -0.56 14.65
C ASP A 94 -4.01 -0.13 13.70
N MET A 95 -4.38 0.14 12.45
CA MET A 95 -3.43 0.46 11.40
C MET A 95 -3.07 1.93 11.43
N GLU A 96 -1.78 2.23 11.41
CA GLU A 96 -1.25 3.58 11.28
C GLU A 96 -0.24 3.63 10.15
N VAL A 97 -0.32 4.64 9.32
CA VAL A 97 0.63 4.90 8.23
C VAL A 97 0.92 6.39 8.18
N ASP A 98 2.20 6.73 8.24
CA ASP A 98 2.70 8.07 7.99
C ASP A 98 3.78 8.00 6.91
N GLY A 99 3.69 8.85 5.90
CA GLY A 99 4.65 8.89 4.80
C GLY A 99 4.67 10.23 4.09
N THR A 100 5.68 10.38 3.24
CA THR A 100 5.90 11.56 2.41
C THR A 100 6.24 11.16 0.97
N ASN A 101 6.25 12.14 0.07
CA ASN A 101 6.69 11.95 -1.32
C ASN A 101 5.93 10.84 -2.05
N LEU A 102 4.62 10.68 -1.76
CA LEU A 102 3.80 9.72 -2.47
C LEU A 102 3.68 10.11 -3.94
N VAL A 103 4.06 9.21 -4.82
CA VAL A 103 3.89 9.32 -6.28
C VAL A 103 3.27 8.03 -6.80
N GLN A 104 2.17 8.14 -7.53
CA GLN A 104 1.57 7.04 -8.27
C GLN A 104 1.43 7.46 -9.74
N GLN A 105 1.97 6.67 -10.66
CA GLN A 105 1.82 6.88 -12.09
C GLN A 105 1.84 5.54 -12.83
N LYS A 106 0.75 5.18 -13.44
CA LYS A 106 0.57 3.86 -14.09
C LYS A 106 0.89 2.72 -13.12
N THR A 107 1.95 1.96 -13.39
CA THR A 107 2.44 0.85 -12.55
C THR A 107 3.43 1.28 -11.48
N LEU A 108 3.90 2.55 -11.53
CA LEU A 108 4.80 3.11 -10.55
C LEU A 108 4.04 3.55 -9.29
N LEU A 109 4.51 3.14 -8.13
CA LEU A 109 4.14 3.66 -6.82
C LEU A 109 5.41 3.87 -6.00
N MET A 110 5.61 5.07 -5.48
CA MET A 110 6.74 5.44 -4.63
C MET A 110 6.23 6.17 -3.39
N ALA A 111 6.86 5.94 -2.26
CA ALA A 111 6.63 6.70 -1.03
C ALA A 111 7.80 6.53 -0.07
N GLU A 112 8.08 7.55 0.72
CA GLU A 112 8.89 7.47 1.93
C GLU A 112 7.98 7.15 3.11
N VAL A 113 8.09 5.97 3.67
CA VAL A 113 7.32 5.55 4.84
C VAL A 113 8.12 5.90 6.09
N SER A 114 7.61 6.81 6.91
CA SER A 114 8.23 7.17 8.18
C SER A 114 7.70 6.32 9.33
N HIS A 115 6.49 5.80 9.22
CA HIS A 115 5.87 4.91 10.18
C HIS A 115 4.78 4.08 9.51
N LEU A 116 4.79 2.77 9.77
CA LEU A 116 3.68 1.87 9.49
C LEU A 116 3.57 0.89 10.65
N SER A 117 2.40 0.82 11.26
CA SER A 117 2.11 -0.19 12.28
C SER A 117 0.76 -0.84 12.02
N LEU A 118 0.64 -2.09 12.40
CA LEU A 118 -0.61 -2.84 12.30
C LEU A 118 -0.58 -4.11 13.17
N ARG A 119 -1.77 -4.60 13.48
CA ARG A 119 -1.98 -5.94 14.05
C ARG A 119 -2.83 -6.76 13.09
N GLU A 120 -2.30 -7.88 12.63
CA GLU A 120 -2.98 -8.79 11.73
C GLU A 120 -3.86 -9.77 12.52
N HIS A 121 -4.95 -10.28 11.92
CA HIS A 121 -5.95 -11.12 12.61
C HIS A 121 -5.37 -12.40 13.22
N SER A 122 -4.31 -12.97 12.64
CA SER A 122 -3.60 -14.15 13.16
C SER A 122 -2.85 -13.87 14.47
N GLY A 123 -2.76 -12.59 14.88
CA GLY A 123 -1.99 -12.14 16.03
C GLY A 123 -0.60 -11.62 15.68
N ALA A 124 -0.16 -11.75 14.43
CA ALA A 124 1.07 -11.11 13.97
C ALA A 124 0.95 -9.59 14.14
N ARG A 125 2.03 -8.96 14.64
CA ARG A 125 2.06 -7.54 14.91
C ARG A 125 3.32 -6.91 14.35
N ILE A 126 3.13 -5.82 13.65
CA ILE A 126 4.16 -4.89 13.25
C ILE A 126 4.03 -3.66 14.13
N ASN A 127 5.06 -3.34 14.90
CA ASN A 127 5.10 -2.14 15.73
C ASN A 127 5.53 -0.93 14.92
N ASP A 128 6.48 -1.13 14.01
CA ASP A 128 6.98 -0.07 13.14
C ASP A 128 7.63 -0.65 11.89
N VAL A 129 7.34 -0.04 10.75
CA VAL A 129 8.12 -0.15 9.51
C VAL A 129 8.38 1.24 9.01
N SER A 130 9.63 1.52 8.67
CA SER A 130 10.04 2.72 7.95
C SER A 130 11.00 2.37 6.82
N GLY A 131 11.16 3.28 5.85
CA GLY A 131 12.04 3.11 4.69
C GLY A 131 11.44 3.65 3.41
N SER A 132 12.21 3.58 2.32
CA SER A 132 11.77 3.96 0.98
C SER A 132 11.05 2.79 0.32
N PHE A 133 9.81 3.01 -0.08
CA PHE A 133 9.00 2.05 -0.82
C PHE A 133 8.96 2.41 -2.28
N PHE A 134 9.24 1.45 -3.12
CA PHE A 134 9.14 1.57 -4.56
C PHE A 134 8.46 0.34 -5.15
N MET A 135 7.50 0.54 -6.02
CA MET A 135 6.87 -0.53 -6.78
C MET A 135 6.75 -0.11 -8.24
N GLN A 136 7.25 -0.94 -9.13
CA GLN A 136 7.11 -0.75 -10.57
C GLN A 136 7.06 -2.10 -11.30
N ASP A 137 6.16 -2.22 -12.27
CA ASP A 137 6.05 -3.39 -13.17
C ASP A 137 6.03 -4.74 -12.44
N GLY A 138 5.37 -4.77 -11.27
CA GLY A 138 5.24 -5.98 -10.46
C GLY A 138 6.46 -6.32 -9.60
N LEU A 139 7.42 -5.43 -9.46
CA LEU A 139 8.52 -5.54 -8.53
C LEU A 139 8.30 -4.55 -7.37
N ILE A 140 8.37 -5.04 -6.13
CA ILE A 140 8.42 -4.24 -4.91
C ILE A 140 9.85 -4.16 -4.43
N GLU A 141 10.31 -2.97 -4.11
CA GLU A 141 11.59 -2.69 -3.47
C GLU A 141 11.36 -1.89 -2.18
N LEU A 142 11.99 -2.34 -1.11
CA LEU A 142 12.08 -1.64 0.16
C LEU A 142 13.54 -1.36 0.42
N GLU A 143 13.92 -0.10 0.49
CA GLU A 143 15.30 0.33 0.76
C GLU A 143 15.37 1.04 2.11
N GLU A 144 16.51 0.93 2.77
CA GLU A 144 16.73 1.48 4.12
C GLU A 144 15.63 1.08 5.11
N MET A 145 15.08 -0.12 4.90
CA MET A 145 13.97 -0.63 5.70
C MET A 145 14.42 -0.84 7.15
N GLN A 146 13.60 -0.39 8.07
CA GLN A 146 13.65 -0.76 9.48
C GLN A 146 12.31 -1.38 9.84
N LEU A 147 12.34 -2.59 10.38
CA LEU A 147 11.17 -3.33 10.83
C LEU A 147 11.30 -3.67 12.30
N THR A 148 10.26 -3.39 13.07
CA THR A 148 10.15 -3.77 14.49
C THR A 148 8.83 -4.51 14.72
N THR A 149 8.92 -5.66 15.33
CA THR A 149 7.80 -6.43 15.88
C THR A 149 7.86 -6.38 17.41
N PRO A 150 6.97 -7.01 18.16
CA PRO A 150 7.08 -7.04 19.62
C PRO A 150 8.39 -7.64 20.15
N TYR A 151 9.02 -8.54 19.43
CA TYR A 151 10.19 -9.28 19.92
C TYR A 151 11.38 -9.29 18.98
N SER A 152 11.17 -8.92 17.69
CA SER A 152 12.19 -8.99 16.64
C SER A 152 12.45 -7.63 16.01
N ARG A 153 13.65 -7.50 15.40
CA ARG A 153 14.03 -6.33 14.58
C ARG A 153 14.74 -6.80 13.33
N ALA A 154 14.53 -6.07 12.24
CA ALA A 154 15.30 -6.24 11.01
C ALA A 154 15.58 -4.89 10.38
N ASP A 155 16.75 -4.74 9.77
CA ASP A 155 17.12 -3.59 8.96
C ASP A 155 17.80 -4.05 7.67
N GLY A 156 17.65 -3.26 6.59
CA GLY A 156 18.27 -3.53 5.30
C GLY A 156 17.38 -3.24 4.11
N SER A 157 17.51 -4.05 3.07
CA SER A 157 16.74 -3.91 1.84
C SER A 157 16.08 -5.22 1.42
N LEU A 158 14.93 -5.09 0.73
CA LEU A 158 14.14 -6.21 0.28
C LEU A 158 13.61 -5.94 -1.12
N ARG A 159 13.72 -6.95 -2.00
CA ARG A 159 13.20 -6.88 -3.37
C ARG A 159 12.33 -8.11 -3.64
N ILE A 160 11.04 -7.87 -3.89
CA ILE A 160 10.03 -8.91 -3.97
C ILE A 160 9.26 -8.80 -5.29
N PRO A 161 9.35 -9.77 -6.19
CA PRO A 161 8.44 -9.87 -7.32
C PRO A 161 7.01 -10.14 -6.85
N LEU A 162 6.04 -9.33 -7.26
CA LEU A 162 4.62 -9.52 -6.93
C LEU A 162 4.07 -10.86 -7.43
N SER A 163 4.69 -11.44 -8.47
CA SER A 163 4.29 -12.76 -9.00
C SER A 163 4.32 -13.86 -7.95
N ILE A 164 5.18 -13.76 -6.93
CA ILE A 164 5.22 -14.69 -5.79
C ILE A 164 3.84 -14.76 -5.11
N PHE A 165 3.21 -13.61 -4.88
CA PHE A 165 1.92 -13.54 -4.18
C PHE A 165 0.73 -13.73 -5.12
N ILE A 166 0.81 -13.13 -6.32
CA ILE A 166 -0.32 -13.04 -7.25
C ILE A 166 -0.47 -14.31 -8.09
N ALA A 167 0.63 -14.81 -8.64
CA ALA A 167 0.63 -15.93 -9.59
C ALA A 167 1.12 -17.25 -8.97
N LYS A 168 1.49 -17.27 -7.68
CA LYS A 168 2.16 -18.40 -7.02
C LYS A 168 3.39 -18.86 -7.83
N ASP A 169 4.11 -17.91 -8.39
CA ASP A 169 5.30 -18.16 -9.19
C ASP A 169 6.43 -18.69 -8.30
N THR A 170 6.66 -19.99 -8.38
CA THR A 170 7.73 -20.68 -7.62
C THR A 170 9.11 -20.46 -8.21
N THR A 171 9.22 -19.82 -9.37
CA THR A 171 10.50 -19.51 -10.03
C THR A 171 10.98 -18.09 -9.75
N ALA A 172 10.11 -17.24 -9.22
CA ALA A 172 10.45 -15.87 -8.86
C ALA A 172 11.45 -15.84 -7.68
N ILE A 173 12.45 -14.98 -7.78
CA ILE A 173 13.52 -14.87 -6.78
C ILE A 173 13.27 -13.63 -5.91
N LEU A 174 13.01 -13.86 -4.64
CA LEU A 174 13.09 -12.84 -3.60
C LEU A 174 14.56 -12.57 -3.28
N ARG A 175 14.95 -11.31 -3.21
CA ARG A 175 16.29 -10.88 -2.77
C ARG A 175 16.16 -10.06 -1.51
N ALA A 176 17.00 -10.37 -0.51
CA ALA A 176 17.04 -9.67 0.75
C ALA A 176 18.50 -9.48 1.18
N ASP A 177 18.84 -8.26 1.59
CA ASP A 177 20.05 -7.94 2.31
C ASP A 177 19.62 -7.37 3.66
N LEU A 178 19.53 -8.26 4.66
CA LEU A 178 18.93 -7.96 5.94
C LEU A 178 19.88 -8.32 7.08
N ARG A 179 19.91 -7.45 8.08
CA ARG A 179 20.35 -7.78 9.43
C ARG A 179 19.12 -7.96 10.29
N ALA A 180 19.02 -9.12 10.94
CA ALA A 180 17.85 -9.42 11.75
C ALA A 180 18.22 -10.02 13.10
N GLN A 181 17.50 -9.57 14.12
CA GLN A 181 17.48 -10.21 15.43
C GLN A 181 16.07 -10.77 15.61
N LEU A 182 15.94 -12.07 15.40
CA LEU A 182 14.67 -12.78 15.43
C LEU A 182 14.45 -13.44 16.79
N HIS A 183 13.21 -13.38 17.26
CA HIS A 183 12.79 -14.03 18.48
C HIS A 183 11.70 -15.09 18.17
N PRO A 184 11.75 -16.29 18.77
CA PRO A 184 10.81 -17.40 18.48
C PRO A 184 9.32 -17.08 18.69
N LYS A 185 9.01 -16.03 19.44
CA LYS A 185 7.62 -15.61 19.67
C LYS A 185 6.97 -14.85 18.50
N ASP A 186 7.78 -14.44 17.52
CA ASP A 186 7.27 -13.75 16.33
C ASP A 186 7.20 -14.69 15.10
N VAL A 187 7.54 -15.95 15.27
CA VAL A 187 7.58 -16.97 14.20
C VAL A 187 6.48 -17.99 14.40
#